data_9f682090a45068947de0b1a27fe4edc4
#
_entry.id   9f682090a45068947de0b1a27fe4edc4
#
_cell.length_a   1.000
_cell.length_b   1.000
_cell.length_c   1.000
_cell.angle_alpha   90.00
_cell.angle_beta   90.00
_cell.angle_gamma   90.00
#
_symmetry.space_group_name_H-M   'P 1'
#
loop_
_entity.id
_entity.type
_entity.pdbx_description
1 polymer ?
#
loop_
_entity_poly.entity_id
_entity_poly.type
_entity_poly.pdbx_seq_one_letter_code
_entity_poly.pdbx_strand_id
1 'polypeptide(L)' 'MNDLTVTIKDDSDKDCFIKDIGIFQKHLNEFKKKDSVFRWNNAIFTVDDSLRKKVDELVRKSSSED' A
#
# COMPACT_ATOMS: atom_id res chain seq x y z
N MET A 1 8.42 -18.37 7.54
CA MET A 1 8.91 -17.30 6.77
C MET A 1 7.78 -16.35 6.40
N ASN A 2 7.94 -15.10 6.73
CA ASN A 2 6.86 -14.15 6.49
C ASN A 2 7.05 -13.46 5.17
N ASP A 3 6.07 -13.59 4.33
CA ASP A 3 6.12 -12.97 3.03
C ASP A 3 5.12 -11.83 3.02
N LEU A 4 5.61 -10.61 3.01
CA LEU A 4 4.76 -9.43 3.03
C LEU A 4 4.41 -8.96 1.63
N THR A 5 4.71 -9.77 0.63
CA THR A 5 4.40 -9.40 -0.74
C THR A 5 2.90 -9.44 -0.98
N VAL A 6 2.38 -8.36 -1.51
CA VAL A 6 0.96 -8.27 -1.83
C VAL A 6 0.82 -7.63 -3.20
N THR A 7 -0.36 -7.76 -3.76
CA THR A 7 -0.68 -7.12 -5.04
C THR A 7 -1.86 -6.19 -4.81
N ILE A 8 -1.68 -4.93 -5.19
CA ILE A 8 -2.77 -3.96 -5.13
C ILE A 8 -2.83 -3.24 -6.46
N LYS A 9 -3.98 -2.66 -6.74
CA LYS A 9 -4.16 -1.96 -7.99
C LYS A 9 -3.85 -0.49 -7.82
N ASP A 10 -3.19 0.06 -8.81
CA ASP A 10 -2.89 1.49 -8.80
C ASP A 10 -4.05 2.30 -9.37
N ASP A 11 -3.82 3.59 -9.59
CA ASP A 11 -4.88 4.46 -10.09
C ASP A 11 -5.34 4.06 -11.48
N SER A 12 -4.49 3.38 -12.23
CA SER A 12 -4.83 2.91 -13.56
C SER A 12 -5.42 1.52 -13.56
N ASP A 13 -5.71 1.00 -12.38
CA ASP A 13 -6.30 -0.34 -12.24
C ASP A 13 -5.35 -1.43 -12.71
N LYS A 14 -4.06 -1.18 -12.64
CA LYS A 14 -3.05 -2.18 -12.96
C LYS A 14 -2.54 -2.82 -11.68
N ASP A 15 -2.23 -4.10 -11.78
CA ASP A 15 -1.68 -4.82 -10.64
C ASP A 15 -0.29 -4.32 -10.32
N CYS A 16 -0.06 -4.00 -9.08
CA CYS A 16 1.23 -3.53 -8.61
C CYS A 16 1.71 -4.45 -7.50
N PHE A 17 2.89 -5.00 -7.68
CA PHE A 17 3.50 -5.88 -6.69
C PHE A 17 4.20 -5.06 -5.63
N ILE A 18 3.84 -5.31 -4.39
CA ILE A 18 4.47 -4.65 -3.24
C ILE A 18 5.21 -5.73 -2.47
N LYS A 19 6.53 -5.67 -2.47
CA LYS A 19 7.32 -6.69 -1.79
C LYS A 19 7.14 -6.64 -0.29
N ASP A 20 6.98 -5.45 0.26
CA ASP A 20 6.86 -5.32 1.71
C ASP A 20 5.80 -4.28 1.99
N ILE A 21 4.61 -4.74 2.31
CA ILE A 21 3.49 -3.83 2.53
C ILE A 21 3.73 -2.96 3.76
N GLY A 22 4.53 -3.43 4.70
CA GLY A 22 4.86 -2.61 5.86
C GLY A 22 5.63 -1.37 5.48
N ILE A 23 6.59 -1.51 4.59
CA ILE A 23 7.35 -0.36 4.11
C ILE A 23 6.44 0.55 3.29
N PHE A 24 5.58 -0.04 2.49
CA PHE A 24 4.64 0.73 1.71
C PHE A 24 3.76 1.58 2.62
N GLN A 25 3.26 0.99 3.69
CA GLN A 25 2.43 1.72 4.63
C GLN A 25 3.21 2.85 5.29
N LYS A 26 4.47 2.61 5.59
CA LYS A 26 5.31 3.62 6.21
C LYS A 26 5.44 4.84 5.31
N HIS A 27 5.70 4.61 4.03
CA HIS A 27 5.79 5.71 3.08
C HIS A 27 4.46 6.42 2.95
N LEU A 28 3.38 5.65 2.93
CA LEU A 28 2.06 6.21 2.80
C LEU A 28 1.74 7.15 3.97
N ASN A 29 2.18 6.78 5.16
CA ASN A 29 1.91 7.58 6.34
C ASN A 29 2.66 8.89 6.35
N GLU A 30 3.64 9.04 5.50
CA GLU A 30 4.34 10.32 5.39
C GLU A 30 3.52 11.35 4.64
N PHE A 31 2.53 10.92 3.89
CA PHE A 31 1.66 11.84 3.17
C PHE A 31 0.50 12.21 4.08
N LYS A 32 0.51 13.43 4.57
CA LYS A 32 -0.52 13.88 5.49
C LYS A 32 -1.67 14.59 4.82
N LYS A 33 -1.46 15.04 3.60
CA LYS A 33 -2.51 15.73 2.87
C LYS A 33 -3.34 14.73 2.08
N LYS A 34 -4.63 15.00 2.00
CA LYS A 34 -5.50 14.21 1.14
C LYS A 34 -5.15 14.51 -0.31
N ASP A 35 -5.42 13.55 -1.15
CA ASP A 35 -5.22 13.69 -2.59
C ASP A 35 -3.76 13.85 -2.97
N SER A 36 -2.86 13.44 -2.10
CA SER A 36 -1.45 13.38 -2.48
C SER A 36 -1.26 12.22 -3.44
N VAL A 37 -0.26 12.35 -4.29
CA VAL A 37 0.07 11.28 -5.24
C VAL A 37 1.32 10.58 -4.78
N PHE A 38 1.25 9.27 -4.71
CA PHE A 38 2.35 8.45 -4.25
C PHE A 38 2.80 7.55 -5.39
N ARG A 39 4.06 7.63 -5.74
CA ARG A 39 4.60 6.83 -6.85
C ARG A 39 5.40 5.65 -6.29
N TRP A 40 5.12 4.47 -6.81
CA TRP A 40 5.80 3.27 -6.36
C TRP A 40 6.00 2.34 -7.56
N ASN A 41 7.27 2.07 -7.94
CA ASN A 41 7.59 1.13 -9.01
C ASN A 41 6.78 1.41 -10.28
N ASN A 42 6.80 2.65 -10.74
CA ASN A 42 6.07 3.06 -11.95
C ASN A 42 4.57 3.04 -11.79
N ALA A 43 4.08 2.74 -10.60
CA ALA A 43 2.65 2.81 -10.33
C ALA A 43 2.34 4.12 -9.60
N ILE A 44 1.15 4.64 -9.81
CA ILE A 44 0.73 5.88 -9.20
C ILE A 44 -0.49 5.62 -8.35
N PHE A 45 -0.43 6.08 -7.12
CA PHE A 45 -1.53 5.91 -6.18
C PHE A 45 -1.97 7.26 -5.65
N THR A 46 -3.27 7.50 -5.67
CA THR A 46 -3.81 8.67 -5.00
C THR A 46 -4.04 8.30 -3.55
N VAL A 47 -3.43 9.06 -2.66
CA VAL A 47 -3.50 8.76 -1.23
C VAL A 47 -4.81 9.29 -0.68
N ASP A 48 -5.72 8.39 -0.39
CA ASP A 48 -7.02 8.77 0.20
C ASP A 48 -7.36 7.75 1.27
N ASP A 49 -8.52 7.95 1.88
CA ASP A 49 -8.93 7.08 2.98
C ASP A 49 -9.11 5.63 2.52
N SER A 50 -9.59 5.45 1.30
CA SER A 50 -9.79 4.10 0.78
C SER A 50 -8.47 3.36 0.67
N LEU A 51 -7.46 4.03 0.13
CA LEU A 51 -6.16 3.40 -0.02
C LEU A 51 -5.54 3.10 1.34
N ARG A 52 -5.62 4.05 2.26
CA ARG A 52 -5.08 3.84 3.60
C ARG A 52 -5.73 2.67 4.30
N LYS A 53 -7.03 2.56 4.16
CA LYS A 53 -7.76 1.47 4.78
C LYS A 53 -7.35 0.14 4.18
N LYS A 54 -7.23 0.10 2.87
CA LYS A 54 -6.84 -1.12 2.20
C LYS A 54 -5.45 -1.57 2.61
N VAL A 55 -4.51 -0.64 2.64
CA VAL A 55 -3.15 -0.96 3.03
C VAL A 55 -3.10 -1.41 4.48
N ASP A 56 -3.86 -0.74 5.34
CA ASP A 56 -3.90 -1.12 6.75
C ASP A 56 -4.38 -2.55 6.93
N GLU A 57 -5.40 -2.93 6.18
CA GLU A 57 -5.89 -4.29 6.25
C GLU A 57 -4.85 -5.29 5.78
N LEU A 58 -4.14 -4.95 4.71
CA LEU A 58 -3.12 -5.86 4.20
C LEU A 58 -1.99 -6.04 5.19
N VAL A 59 -1.61 -4.96 5.86
CA VAL A 59 -0.56 -5.05 6.87
C VAL A 59 -1.03 -5.93 8.03
N ARG A 60 -2.27 -5.77 8.43
CA ARG A 60 -2.82 -6.59 9.51
C ARG A 60 -2.81 -8.05 9.14
N LYS A 61 -3.24 -8.37 7.93
CA LYS A 61 -3.27 -9.76 7.50
C LYS A 61 -1.88 -10.35 7.43
N SER A 62 -0.92 -9.54 7.01
CA SER A 62 0.45 -10.03 6.89
C SER A 62 1.09 -10.25 8.25
N SER A 63 0.75 -9.44 9.24
CA SER A 63 1.42 -9.56 10.52
C SER A 63 0.62 -10.34 11.54
N SER A 64 -0.61 -10.72 11.24
CA SER A 64 -1.42 -11.39 12.25
C SER A 64 -1.34 -12.89 12.11
N GLU A 65 -0.41 -13.43 11.37
CA GLU A 65 -0.35 -14.81 11.30
C GLU A 65 0.20 -15.35 12.54
N ASP A 66 -0.11 -16.35 12.89
CA ASP A 66 0.37 -16.88 14.07
C ASP A 66 0.46 -18.19 14.12
#